data_6079bd33f13a43ada313e7c776d3139a
#
_entry.id   6079bd33f13a43ada313e7c776d3139a
#
_cell.length_a   1.000
_cell.length_b   1.000
_cell.length_c   1.000
_cell.angle_alpha   90.00
_cell.angle_beta   90.00
_cell.angle_gamma   90.00
#
_symmetry.space_group_name_H-M   'P 1'
#
loop_
_entity.id
_entity.type
_entity.pdbx_description
1 polymer ?
#
loop_
_entity_poly.entity_id
_entity_poly.type
_entity_poly.pdbx_seq_one_letter_code
_entity_poly.pdbx_strand_id
1 'polypeptide(L)'
;KLANFLGSTVHDVEMTMDVVPHHPYKLRPAAYSVAAAKAVALLKEAGCEVGLQTVASTYNSSYVDALSVFAWACANSVDNWSILRFFPSGRGAAYPEATMTDAQCEAYVHMVQEMVASLPVGHKPEVDFHYLMPGHKKYTSVCRCVRHSIGILPNGDVVACFWALDSSTGAVDPKFLLGNVKGNSLLEILNGEKARYWSDCEHCCELGSGSAPERSVA
;
A
#
# COMPACT_ATOMS: atom_id res chain seq x y z
N LYS A 1 5.98 -14.75 22.27
CA LYS A 1 5.96 -13.54 23.13
C LYS A 1 5.46 -12.31 22.37
N LEU A 2 6.03 -11.96 21.20
CA LEU A 2 5.61 -10.76 20.45
C LEU A 2 4.13 -10.87 20.00
N ALA A 3 3.73 -12.01 19.43
CA ALA A 3 2.34 -12.20 19.00
C ALA A 3 1.34 -12.03 20.15
N ASN A 4 1.62 -12.61 21.32
CA ASN A 4 0.75 -12.46 22.50
C ASN A 4 0.70 -11.00 23.00
N PHE A 5 1.81 -10.28 22.93
CA PHE A 5 1.83 -8.85 23.24
C PHE A 5 0.97 -8.06 22.25
N LEU A 6 1.12 -8.31 20.94
CA LEU A 6 0.31 -7.68 19.92
C LEU A 6 -1.19 -7.98 20.10
N GLY A 7 -1.55 -9.24 20.32
CA GLY A 7 -2.95 -9.63 20.54
C GLY A 7 -3.62 -8.98 21.76
N SER A 8 -2.82 -8.50 22.72
CA SER A 8 -3.35 -7.78 23.89
C SER A 8 -3.29 -6.26 23.79
N THR A 9 -2.61 -5.69 22.79
CA THR A 9 -2.30 -4.26 22.75
C THR A 9 -2.66 -3.55 21.45
N VAL A 10 -2.84 -4.28 20.35
CA VAL A 10 -3.24 -3.70 19.06
C VAL A 10 -4.55 -4.30 18.58
N HIS A 11 -5.31 -3.55 17.81
CA HIS A 11 -6.58 -3.99 17.27
C HIS A 11 -6.38 -4.99 16.14
N ASP A 12 -5.52 -4.66 15.20
CA ASP A 12 -5.26 -5.45 14.00
C ASP A 12 -3.76 -5.44 13.65
N VAL A 13 -3.35 -6.43 12.87
CA VAL A 13 -1.99 -6.53 12.32
C VAL A 13 -2.08 -6.86 10.83
N GLU A 14 -1.52 -6.01 9.99
CA GLU A 14 -1.44 -6.27 8.56
C GLU A 14 -0.09 -6.90 8.16
N MET A 15 -0.17 -7.95 7.35
CA MET A 15 0.98 -8.68 6.83
C MET A 15 1.01 -8.63 5.31
N THR A 16 2.16 -8.30 4.71
CA THR A 16 2.26 -8.32 3.25
C THR A 16 2.40 -9.76 2.74
N MET A 17 1.55 -10.14 1.78
CA MET A 17 1.63 -11.40 1.05
C MET A 17 1.27 -11.16 -0.41
N ASP A 18 2.27 -10.96 -1.25
CA ASP A 18 2.07 -10.71 -2.69
C ASP A 18 1.78 -12.00 -3.46
N VAL A 19 2.29 -13.12 -2.98
CA VAL A 19 2.08 -14.49 -3.47
C VAL A 19 2.10 -15.48 -2.31
N VAL A 20 1.49 -16.64 -2.47
CA VAL A 20 1.48 -17.71 -1.45
C VAL A 20 2.88 -18.26 -1.17
N PRO A 21 3.10 -18.92 0.01
CA PRO A 21 4.37 -19.58 0.32
C PRO A 21 4.85 -20.50 -0.80
N HIS A 22 6.15 -20.46 -1.04
CA HIS A 22 6.86 -21.27 -2.06
C HIS A 22 6.56 -20.88 -3.52
N HIS A 23 5.70 -19.91 -3.80
CA HIS A 23 5.51 -19.39 -5.14
C HIS A 23 6.68 -18.46 -5.51
N PRO A 24 7.31 -18.63 -6.69
CA PRO A 24 8.40 -17.74 -7.12
C PRO A 24 7.85 -16.34 -7.40
N TYR A 25 8.53 -15.33 -6.86
CA TYR A 25 8.15 -13.94 -7.05
C TYR A 25 9.38 -13.02 -7.17
N LYS A 26 9.39 -12.16 -8.19
CA LYS A 26 10.58 -11.36 -8.49
C LYS A 26 10.80 -10.19 -7.53
N LEU A 27 9.72 -9.58 -7.02
CA LEU A 27 9.80 -8.34 -6.25
C LEU A 27 10.17 -8.55 -4.79
N ARG A 28 10.11 -9.81 -4.29
CA ARG A 28 10.47 -10.14 -2.91
C ARG A 28 11.24 -11.46 -2.81
N PRO A 29 12.12 -11.62 -1.82
CA PRO A 29 12.77 -12.90 -1.58
C PRO A 29 11.77 -14.03 -1.35
N ALA A 30 12.06 -15.24 -1.86
CA ALA A 30 11.18 -16.40 -1.75
C ALA A 30 10.81 -16.78 -0.29
N ALA A 31 11.69 -16.51 0.67
CA ALA A 31 11.42 -16.75 2.09
C ALA A 31 10.40 -15.77 2.71
N TYR A 32 10.05 -14.67 2.02
CA TYR A 32 9.21 -13.62 2.59
C TYR A 32 7.80 -14.10 2.87
N SER A 33 7.11 -14.70 1.87
CA SER A 33 5.75 -15.20 2.05
C SER A 33 5.69 -16.39 3.02
N VAL A 34 6.76 -17.19 3.12
CA VAL A 34 6.87 -18.25 4.14
C VAL A 34 6.95 -17.67 5.55
N ALA A 35 7.72 -16.60 5.72
CA ALA A 35 7.80 -15.89 7.01
C ALA A 35 6.48 -15.22 7.38
N ALA A 36 5.82 -14.57 6.41
CA ALA A 36 4.51 -13.95 6.58
C ALA A 36 3.46 -14.99 7.00
N ALA A 37 3.42 -16.15 6.34
CA ALA A 37 2.49 -17.23 6.69
C ALA A 37 2.66 -17.73 8.13
N LYS A 38 3.91 -17.91 8.58
CA LYS A 38 4.21 -18.27 9.98
C LYS A 38 3.75 -17.19 10.97
N ALA A 39 3.96 -15.92 10.61
CA ALA A 39 3.52 -14.80 11.45
C ALA A 39 1.99 -14.74 11.56
N VAL A 40 1.27 -14.90 10.45
CA VAL A 40 -0.20 -14.97 10.43
C VAL A 40 -0.70 -16.06 11.38
N ALA A 41 -0.17 -17.27 11.29
CA ALA A 41 -0.58 -18.36 12.17
C ALA A 41 -0.40 -18.01 13.67
N LEU A 42 0.76 -17.46 14.03
CA LEU A 42 1.06 -17.05 15.41
C LEU A 42 0.16 -15.89 15.90
N LEU A 43 -0.18 -14.96 15.02
CA LEU A 43 -1.05 -13.82 15.35
C LEU A 43 -2.50 -14.28 15.52
N LYS A 44 -3.00 -15.13 14.63
CA LYS A 44 -4.35 -15.72 14.77
C LYS A 44 -4.46 -16.58 16.04
N GLU A 45 -3.45 -17.39 16.38
CA GLU A 45 -3.37 -18.14 17.62
C GLU A 45 -3.39 -17.22 18.87
N ALA A 46 -2.80 -16.03 18.75
CA ALA A 46 -2.80 -15.01 19.81
C ALA A 46 -4.09 -14.16 19.87
N GLY A 47 -5.07 -14.42 18.99
CA GLY A 47 -6.36 -13.72 18.96
C GLY A 47 -6.33 -12.36 18.26
N CYS A 48 -5.28 -12.06 17.46
CA CYS A 48 -5.25 -10.84 16.66
C CYS A 48 -6.25 -10.89 15.49
N GLU A 49 -6.84 -9.76 15.15
CA GLU A 49 -7.36 -9.52 13.81
C GLU A 49 -6.18 -9.39 12.85
N VAL A 50 -6.20 -10.15 11.75
CA VAL A 50 -5.07 -10.20 10.81
C VAL A 50 -5.54 -9.87 9.41
N GLY A 51 -4.93 -8.81 8.83
CA GLY A 51 -5.08 -8.44 7.44
C GLY A 51 -3.91 -8.91 6.57
N LEU A 52 -4.20 -9.18 5.30
CA LEU A 52 -3.18 -9.30 4.27
C LEU A 52 -3.15 -8.05 3.39
N GLN A 53 -1.96 -7.62 3.02
CA GLN A 53 -1.74 -6.65 1.95
C GLN A 53 -1.05 -7.31 0.77
N THR A 54 -1.64 -7.23 -0.41
CA THR A 54 -1.03 -7.67 -1.67
C THR A 54 -0.75 -6.46 -2.55
N VAL A 55 0.49 -6.29 -2.99
CA VAL A 55 0.84 -5.29 -3.98
C VAL A 55 0.67 -5.90 -5.37
N ALA A 56 -0.42 -5.54 -6.04
CA ALA A 56 -0.75 -6.03 -7.38
C ALA A 56 0.19 -5.40 -8.43
N SER A 57 0.78 -6.26 -9.24
CA SER A 57 1.75 -5.95 -10.28
C SER A 57 1.54 -6.86 -11.49
N THR A 58 2.21 -6.60 -12.60
CA THR A 58 2.17 -7.50 -13.77
C THR A 58 2.68 -8.92 -13.47
N TYR A 59 3.38 -9.13 -12.36
CA TYR A 59 3.96 -10.42 -11.98
C TYR A 59 3.06 -11.30 -11.13
N ASN A 60 1.95 -10.77 -10.57
CA ASN A 60 1.02 -11.51 -9.72
C ASN A 60 -0.45 -11.14 -9.98
N SER A 61 -0.77 -10.64 -11.17
CA SER A 61 -2.12 -10.21 -11.54
C SER A 61 -2.93 -11.28 -12.29
N SER A 62 -2.43 -12.51 -12.38
CA SER A 62 -3.22 -13.59 -12.98
C SER A 62 -4.36 -14.05 -12.06
N TYR A 63 -5.40 -14.66 -12.65
CA TYR A 63 -6.48 -15.28 -11.89
C TYR A 63 -5.97 -16.33 -10.90
N VAL A 64 -4.98 -17.13 -11.31
CA VAL A 64 -4.40 -18.19 -10.46
C VAL A 64 -3.67 -17.59 -9.25
N ASP A 65 -2.92 -16.50 -9.44
CA ASP A 65 -2.22 -15.83 -8.35
C ASP A 65 -3.21 -15.26 -7.34
N ALA A 66 -4.21 -14.51 -7.81
CA ALA A 66 -5.24 -13.93 -6.97
C ALA A 66 -6.05 -15.01 -6.21
N LEU A 67 -6.46 -16.08 -6.92
CA LEU A 67 -7.17 -17.21 -6.33
C LEU A 67 -6.33 -17.91 -5.24
N SER A 68 -5.03 -18.08 -5.50
CA SER A 68 -4.13 -18.73 -4.55
C SER A 68 -4.02 -17.95 -3.25
N VAL A 69 -3.83 -16.61 -3.33
CA VAL A 69 -3.78 -15.75 -2.14
C VAL A 69 -5.12 -15.74 -1.41
N PHE A 70 -6.23 -15.60 -2.15
CA PHE A 70 -7.57 -15.60 -1.56
C PHE A 70 -7.91 -16.92 -0.86
N ALA A 71 -7.66 -18.05 -1.53
CA ALA A 71 -7.91 -19.38 -0.95
C ALA A 71 -7.03 -19.62 0.30
N TRP A 72 -5.77 -19.18 0.25
CA TRP A 72 -4.88 -19.24 1.39
C TRP A 72 -5.42 -18.38 2.55
N ALA A 73 -5.88 -17.15 2.29
CA ALA A 73 -6.46 -16.26 3.28
C ALA A 73 -7.71 -16.87 3.94
N CYS A 74 -8.62 -17.45 3.14
CA CYS A 74 -9.79 -18.19 3.65
C CYS A 74 -9.39 -19.35 4.57
N ALA A 75 -8.44 -20.18 4.14
CA ALA A 75 -7.99 -21.36 4.89
C ALA A 75 -7.29 -21.01 6.22
N ASN A 76 -6.71 -19.82 6.32
CA ASN A 76 -6.00 -19.34 7.51
C ASN A 76 -6.82 -18.33 8.34
N SER A 77 -8.12 -18.19 8.07
CA SER A 77 -9.03 -17.30 8.78
C SER A 77 -8.54 -15.86 8.85
N VAL A 78 -7.96 -15.37 7.75
CA VAL A 78 -7.56 -13.97 7.60
C VAL A 78 -8.82 -13.11 7.56
N ASP A 79 -8.82 -11.98 8.27
CA ASP A 79 -10.01 -11.15 8.46
C ASP A 79 -10.22 -10.18 7.29
N ASN A 80 -9.14 -9.63 6.73
CA ASN A 80 -9.24 -8.73 5.58
C ASN A 80 -8.10 -8.94 4.57
N TRP A 81 -8.35 -8.58 3.31
CA TRP A 81 -7.37 -8.62 2.22
C TRP A 81 -7.39 -7.30 1.45
N SER A 82 -6.39 -6.47 1.71
CA SER A 82 -6.19 -5.18 1.06
C SER A 82 -5.30 -5.32 -0.17
N ILE A 83 -5.78 -4.90 -1.33
CA ILE A 83 -5.05 -4.96 -2.59
C ILE A 83 -4.56 -3.56 -2.95
N LEU A 84 -3.24 -3.40 -2.98
CA LEU A 84 -2.56 -2.15 -3.29
C LEU A 84 -2.08 -2.15 -4.75
N ARG A 85 -2.06 -0.99 -5.38
CA ARG A 85 -1.42 -0.82 -6.68
C ARG A 85 0.10 -0.73 -6.52
N PHE A 86 0.85 -1.42 -7.38
CA PHE A 86 2.30 -1.24 -7.46
C PHE A 86 2.65 0.12 -8.07
N PHE A 87 3.55 0.84 -7.42
CA PHE A 87 4.19 2.05 -7.92
C PHE A 87 5.71 1.83 -7.96
N PRO A 88 6.39 2.23 -9.04
CA PRO A 88 7.84 2.01 -9.22
C PRO A 88 8.65 3.03 -8.40
N SER A 89 8.47 3.04 -7.08
CA SER A 89 9.20 3.90 -6.15
C SER A 89 10.04 3.07 -5.16
N GLY A 90 11.03 3.68 -4.53
CA GLY A 90 11.94 2.97 -3.66
C GLY A 90 12.65 1.84 -4.40
N ARG A 91 12.76 0.66 -3.81
CA ARG A 91 13.32 -0.53 -4.46
C ARG A 91 12.52 -0.98 -5.68
N GLY A 92 11.25 -0.61 -5.76
CA GLY A 92 10.38 -0.89 -6.91
C GLY A 92 10.80 -0.15 -8.18
N ALA A 93 11.55 0.94 -8.09
CA ALA A 93 12.07 1.68 -9.25
C ALA A 93 12.97 0.84 -10.17
N ALA A 94 13.54 -0.26 -9.66
CA ALA A 94 14.29 -1.23 -10.46
C ALA A 94 13.40 -2.14 -11.35
N TYR A 95 12.07 -2.06 -11.20
CA TYR A 95 11.10 -2.94 -11.87
C TYR A 95 9.94 -2.12 -12.49
N PRO A 96 10.20 -1.13 -13.37
CA PRO A 96 9.13 -0.31 -13.94
C PRO A 96 8.11 -1.13 -14.73
N GLU A 97 8.54 -2.26 -15.31
CA GLU A 97 7.70 -3.21 -16.03
C GLU A 97 6.68 -3.95 -15.14
N ALA A 98 6.86 -3.92 -13.82
CA ALA A 98 5.89 -4.47 -12.88
C ALA A 98 4.64 -3.58 -12.74
N THR A 99 4.68 -2.35 -13.27
CA THR A 99 3.57 -1.40 -13.20
C THR A 99 2.43 -1.83 -14.13
N MET A 100 1.23 -1.93 -13.58
CA MET A 100 0.02 -2.18 -14.35
C MET A 100 -0.55 -0.87 -14.91
N THR A 101 -1.01 -0.88 -16.15
CA THR A 101 -1.81 0.21 -16.72
C THR A 101 -3.16 0.34 -16.00
N ASP A 102 -3.86 1.46 -16.16
CA ASP A 102 -5.18 1.63 -15.56
C ASP A 102 -6.17 0.57 -16.05
N ALA A 103 -6.17 0.24 -17.35
CA ALA A 103 -7.00 -0.81 -17.90
C ALA A 103 -6.68 -2.21 -17.32
N GLN A 104 -5.40 -2.51 -17.06
CA GLN A 104 -5.02 -3.76 -16.38
C GLN A 104 -5.46 -3.77 -14.93
N CYS A 105 -5.39 -2.64 -14.22
CA CYS A 105 -5.89 -2.52 -12.86
C CYS A 105 -7.41 -2.73 -12.83
N GLU A 106 -8.18 -2.11 -13.72
CA GLU A 106 -9.63 -2.31 -13.83
C GLU A 106 -9.99 -3.77 -14.08
N ALA A 107 -9.35 -4.40 -15.06
CA ALA A 107 -9.58 -5.81 -15.37
C ALA A 107 -9.26 -6.71 -14.17
N TYR A 108 -8.18 -6.42 -13.45
CA TYR A 108 -7.79 -7.18 -12.26
C TYR A 108 -8.81 -7.00 -11.12
N VAL A 109 -9.26 -5.79 -10.85
CA VAL A 109 -10.29 -5.50 -9.84
C VAL A 109 -11.57 -6.27 -10.13
N HIS A 110 -12.08 -6.20 -11.37
CA HIS A 110 -13.29 -6.93 -11.78
C HIS A 110 -13.11 -8.44 -11.62
N MET A 111 -11.99 -8.96 -12.08
CA MET A 111 -11.67 -10.40 -11.95
C MET A 111 -11.68 -10.84 -10.48
N VAL A 112 -11.06 -10.08 -9.57
CA VAL A 112 -11.05 -10.42 -8.15
C VAL A 112 -12.44 -10.33 -7.55
N GLN A 113 -13.22 -9.29 -7.87
CA GLN A 113 -14.60 -9.14 -7.38
C GLN A 113 -15.50 -10.30 -7.81
N GLU A 114 -15.45 -10.70 -9.08
CA GLU A 114 -16.20 -11.84 -9.60
C GLU A 114 -15.75 -13.15 -8.95
N MET A 115 -14.45 -13.36 -8.80
CA MET A 115 -13.89 -14.53 -8.12
C MET A 115 -14.42 -14.64 -6.68
N VAL A 116 -14.32 -13.57 -5.90
CA VAL A 116 -14.77 -13.53 -4.50
C VAL A 116 -16.28 -13.77 -4.38
N ALA A 117 -17.07 -13.22 -5.31
CA ALA A 117 -18.51 -13.41 -5.34
C ALA A 117 -18.92 -14.84 -5.68
N SER A 118 -18.20 -15.51 -6.59
CA SER A 118 -18.54 -16.82 -7.12
C SER A 118 -18.14 -18.00 -6.21
N LEU A 119 -17.15 -17.82 -5.32
CA LEU A 119 -16.64 -18.93 -4.51
C LEU A 119 -17.52 -19.17 -3.27
N PRO A 120 -18.05 -20.40 -3.09
CA PRO A 120 -18.89 -20.78 -1.95
C PRO A 120 -18.04 -21.20 -0.74
N VAL A 121 -17.22 -20.29 -0.20
CA VAL A 121 -16.40 -20.56 0.98
C VAL A 121 -17.10 -20.06 2.24
N GLY A 122 -16.93 -20.78 3.35
CA GLY A 122 -17.56 -20.45 4.63
C GLY A 122 -17.03 -19.15 5.25
N HIS A 123 -15.72 -19.03 5.39
CA HIS A 123 -15.05 -17.81 5.81
C HIS A 123 -14.41 -17.10 4.60
N LYS A 124 -14.69 -15.82 4.46
CA LYS A 124 -14.07 -14.96 3.44
C LYS A 124 -13.47 -13.75 4.13
N PRO A 125 -12.23 -13.37 3.81
CA PRO A 125 -11.73 -12.07 4.23
C PRO A 125 -12.57 -10.95 3.61
N GLU A 126 -12.70 -9.83 4.30
CA GLU A 126 -13.17 -8.60 3.66
C GLU A 126 -12.15 -8.16 2.62
N VAL A 127 -12.57 -7.94 1.37
CA VAL A 127 -11.65 -7.55 0.29
C VAL A 127 -11.82 -6.07 -0.01
N ASP A 128 -10.73 -5.32 0.12
CA ASP A 128 -10.68 -3.89 -0.19
C ASP A 128 -9.55 -3.57 -1.18
N PHE A 129 -9.76 -2.51 -1.97
CA PHE A 129 -8.79 -2.03 -2.94
C PHE A 129 -8.32 -0.64 -2.57
N HIS A 130 -7.02 -0.39 -2.71
CA HIS A 130 -6.47 0.93 -2.50
C HIS A 130 -7.14 1.98 -3.40
N TYR A 131 -7.41 3.16 -2.85
CA TYR A 131 -8.16 4.22 -3.54
C TYR A 131 -7.55 4.67 -4.89
N LEU A 132 -6.25 4.42 -5.14
CA LEU A 132 -5.58 4.68 -6.41
C LEU A 132 -5.67 3.53 -7.42
N MET A 133 -6.45 2.48 -7.12
CA MET A 133 -6.63 1.33 -8.02
C MET A 133 -7.94 1.48 -8.79
N PRO A 134 -7.91 1.73 -10.11
CA PRO A 134 -9.13 1.89 -10.92
C PRO A 134 -10.03 0.65 -10.88
N GLY A 135 -11.31 0.83 -11.17
CA GLY A 135 -12.25 -0.26 -11.32
C GLY A 135 -13.11 -0.56 -10.08
N HIS A 136 -12.89 0.10 -8.94
CA HIS A 136 -13.73 -0.06 -7.75
C HIS A 136 -14.38 1.25 -7.29
N LYS A 137 -15.45 1.13 -6.48
CA LYS A 137 -16.29 2.27 -6.06
C LYS A 137 -15.59 3.37 -5.26
N LYS A 138 -14.45 3.05 -4.61
CA LYS A 138 -13.66 4.02 -3.82
C LYS A 138 -12.53 4.66 -4.63
N TYR A 139 -12.42 4.32 -5.94
CA TYR A 139 -11.36 4.86 -6.79
C TYR A 139 -11.42 6.38 -6.87
N THR A 140 -10.27 7.00 -6.75
CA THR A 140 -10.08 8.44 -7.00
C THR A 140 -8.64 8.69 -7.43
N SER A 141 -8.46 9.61 -8.35
CA SER A 141 -7.14 10.15 -8.71
C SER A 141 -6.75 11.36 -7.85
N VAL A 142 -7.63 11.80 -6.97
CA VAL A 142 -7.38 12.98 -6.12
C VAL A 142 -6.25 12.68 -5.14
N CYS A 143 -5.28 13.59 -5.09
CA CYS A 143 -4.17 13.51 -4.15
C CYS A 143 -4.67 13.60 -2.70
N ARG A 144 -4.21 12.69 -1.85
CA ARG A 144 -4.53 12.67 -0.42
C ARG A 144 -3.42 13.24 0.46
N CYS A 145 -2.31 13.66 -0.16
CA CYS A 145 -1.18 14.27 0.56
C CYS A 145 -1.63 15.47 1.37
N VAL A 146 -1.20 15.53 2.61
CA VAL A 146 -1.51 16.55 3.62
C VAL A 146 -2.98 16.58 4.05
N ARG A 147 -3.95 16.39 3.13
CA ARG A 147 -5.38 16.34 3.47
C ARG A 147 -5.75 15.18 4.41
N HIS A 148 -5.17 14.02 4.18
CA HIS A 148 -5.50 12.77 4.90
C HIS A 148 -4.30 12.11 5.53
N SER A 149 -3.10 12.35 5.00
CA SER A 149 -1.87 11.72 5.48
C SER A 149 -0.65 12.57 5.21
N ILE A 150 0.33 12.43 6.09
CA ILE A 150 1.69 12.96 5.95
C ILE A 150 2.67 11.88 6.32
N GLY A 151 3.93 12.03 5.91
CA GLY A 151 5.02 11.20 6.39
C GLY A 151 5.87 11.92 7.44
N ILE A 152 6.32 11.19 8.46
CA ILE A 152 7.37 11.67 9.38
C ILE A 152 8.50 10.65 9.32
N LEU A 153 9.67 11.10 8.88
CA LEU A 153 10.84 10.26 8.73
C LEU A 153 11.61 10.12 10.04
N PRO A 154 12.46 9.10 10.19
CA PRO A 154 13.22 8.88 11.43
C PRO A 154 14.14 10.05 11.85
N ASN A 155 14.59 10.86 10.88
CA ASN A 155 15.37 12.06 11.13
C ASN A 155 14.52 13.27 11.59
N GLY A 156 13.19 13.12 11.62
CA GLY A 156 12.24 14.17 12.00
C GLY A 156 11.68 14.98 10.83
N ASP A 157 12.11 14.72 9.59
CA ASP A 157 11.55 15.40 8.43
C ASP A 157 10.08 15.03 8.24
N VAL A 158 9.27 16.05 7.99
CA VAL A 158 7.85 15.90 7.63
C VAL A 158 7.71 16.06 6.12
N VAL A 159 7.15 15.04 5.49
CA VAL A 159 6.99 14.99 4.02
C VAL A 159 5.52 14.91 3.64
N ALA A 160 5.19 15.58 2.54
CA ALA A 160 3.82 15.56 2.01
C ALA A 160 3.43 14.17 1.49
N CYS A 161 4.38 13.42 0.93
CA CYS A 161 4.15 12.10 0.33
C CYS A 161 5.34 11.18 0.57
N PHE A 162 5.09 9.91 0.93
CA PHE A 162 6.15 8.92 1.08
C PHE A 162 6.80 8.49 -0.24
N TRP A 163 6.13 8.67 -1.36
CA TRP A 163 6.69 8.40 -2.70
C TRP A 163 7.70 9.47 -3.16
N ALA A 164 7.82 10.55 -2.40
CA ALA A 164 8.80 11.62 -2.63
C ALA A 164 10.24 11.26 -2.27
N LEU A 165 10.49 10.03 -1.83
CA LEU A 165 11.82 9.56 -1.48
C LEU A 165 12.56 9.06 -2.74
N ASP A 166 13.76 9.57 -2.97
CA ASP A 166 14.67 9.00 -3.96
C ASP A 166 14.99 7.54 -3.57
N SER A 167 14.76 6.63 -4.50
CA SER A 167 14.85 5.20 -4.26
C SER A 167 16.27 4.69 -3.99
N SER A 168 17.27 5.40 -4.49
CA SER A 168 18.68 4.99 -4.39
C SER A 168 19.36 5.54 -3.14
N THR A 169 18.99 6.76 -2.74
CA THR A 169 19.63 7.49 -1.64
C THR A 169 18.77 7.59 -0.39
N GLY A 170 17.46 7.38 -0.50
CA GLY A 170 16.50 7.67 0.57
C GLY A 170 16.32 9.17 0.84
N ALA A 171 16.92 10.02 0.02
CA ALA A 171 16.79 11.47 0.16
C ALA A 171 15.37 11.92 -0.21
N VAL A 172 14.87 12.92 0.51
CA VAL A 172 13.60 13.58 0.20
C VAL A 172 13.81 14.55 -0.95
N ASP A 173 12.97 14.48 -1.99
CA ASP A 173 12.89 15.58 -2.96
C ASP A 173 12.44 16.85 -2.21
N PRO A 174 13.23 17.94 -2.24
CA PRO A 174 12.96 19.15 -1.46
C PRO A 174 11.56 19.75 -1.66
N LYS A 175 10.93 19.52 -2.82
CA LYS A 175 9.57 19.99 -3.07
C LYS A 175 8.53 19.35 -2.15
N PHE A 176 8.75 18.11 -1.68
CA PHE A 176 7.85 17.41 -0.77
C PHE A 176 8.19 17.61 0.70
N LEU A 177 9.32 18.24 1.03
CA LEU A 177 9.71 18.52 2.41
C LEU A 177 8.90 19.68 2.96
N LEU A 178 8.06 19.41 3.96
CA LEU A 178 7.21 20.40 4.61
C LEU A 178 7.95 21.13 5.75
N GLY A 179 8.80 20.42 6.47
CA GLY A 179 9.53 20.94 7.62
C GLY A 179 10.17 19.82 8.44
N ASN A 180 10.62 20.12 9.66
CA ASN A 180 11.20 19.13 10.56
C ASN A 180 10.69 19.33 12.01
N VAL A 181 10.19 18.25 12.64
CA VAL A 181 9.61 18.31 14.00
C VAL A 181 10.61 18.58 15.10
N LYS A 182 11.91 18.58 14.83
CA LYS A 182 12.94 18.99 15.78
C LYS A 182 13.07 20.52 15.90
N GLY A 183 12.65 21.25 14.86
CA GLY A 183 12.73 22.70 14.81
C GLY A 183 11.40 23.42 14.94
N ASN A 184 10.30 22.77 14.53
CA ASN A 184 8.96 23.36 14.53
C ASN A 184 7.95 22.36 15.07
N SER A 185 6.87 22.84 15.65
CA SER A 185 5.75 21.97 15.99
C SER A 185 5.08 21.44 14.73
N LEU A 186 4.49 20.24 14.81
CA LEU A 186 3.77 19.65 13.67
C LEU A 186 2.62 20.57 13.20
N LEU A 187 1.97 21.26 14.12
CA LEU A 187 0.89 22.20 13.80
C LEU A 187 1.40 23.41 12.98
N GLU A 188 2.55 23.97 13.32
CA GLU A 188 3.18 25.04 12.53
C GLU A 188 3.53 24.57 11.13
N ILE A 189 4.11 23.37 11.00
CA ILE A 189 4.47 22.78 9.71
C ILE A 189 3.21 22.59 8.84
N LEU A 190 2.13 22.05 9.40
CA LEU A 190 0.88 21.80 8.66
C LEU A 190 0.12 23.08 8.30
N ASN A 191 0.30 24.16 9.03
CA ASN A 191 -0.25 25.48 8.71
C ASN A 191 0.66 26.30 7.77
N GLY A 192 1.83 25.77 7.41
CA GLY A 192 2.79 26.41 6.52
C GLY A 192 2.31 26.46 5.05
N GLU A 193 2.93 27.31 4.27
CA GLU A 193 2.59 27.52 2.85
C GLU A 193 2.77 26.24 2.01
N LYS A 194 3.86 25.51 2.22
CA LYS A 194 4.11 24.23 1.53
C LYS A 194 3.04 23.18 1.81
N ALA A 195 2.56 23.10 3.07
CA ALA A 195 1.50 22.15 3.41
C ALA A 195 0.17 22.53 2.72
N ARG A 196 -0.17 23.83 2.68
CA ARG A 196 -1.35 24.31 1.94
C ARG A 196 -1.25 24.00 0.46
N TYR A 197 -0.09 24.25 -0.18
CA TYR A 197 0.12 23.90 -1.58
C TYR A 197 -0.21 22.43 -1.87
N TRP A 198 0.29 21.51 -1.04
CA TRP A 198 0.04 20.07 -1.22
C TRP A 198 -1.39 19.66 -0.84
N SER A 199 -2.02 20.34 0.13
CA SER A 199 -3.43 20.09 0.46
C SER A 199 -4.38 20.47 -0.67
N ASP A 200 -4.00 21.44 -1.50
CA ASP A 200 -4.79 21.89 -2.64
C ASP A 200 -4.51 21.11 -3.94
N CYS A 201 -3.59 20.14 -3.90
CA CYS A 201 -3.27 19.32 -5.06
C CYS A 201 -4.43 18.41 -5.45
N GLU A 202 -4.91 18.54 -6.69
CA GLU A 202 -6.08 17.81 -7.18
C GLU A 202 -5.75 16.43 -7.74
N HIS A 203 -4.49 16.20 -8.15
CA HIS A 203 -4.08 14.95 -8.81
C HIS A 203 -2.90 14.31 -8.12
N CYS A 204 -2.89 12.97 -8.06
CA CYS A 204 -1.74 12.22 -7.59
C CYS A 204 -0.60 12.27 -8.63
N CYS A 205 0.57 12.77 -8.23
CA CYS A 205 1.73 12.89 -9.10
C CYS A 205 2.28 11.54 -9.59
N GLU A 206 2.05 10.44 -8.84
CA GLU A 206 2.49 9.10 -9.22
C GLU A 206 1.59 8.41 -10.25
N LEU A 207 0.37 8.91 -10.49
CA LEU A 207 -0.53 8.36 -11.50
C LEU A 207 -0.20 8.83 -12.93
N GLY A 208 0.85 9.63 -13.13
CA GLY A 208 1.51 9.83 -14.43
C GLY A 208 0.70 10.52 -15.53
N SER A 209 -0.40 11.17 -15.23
CA SER A 209 -1.20 11.88 -16.23
C SER A 209 -1.32 13.37 -15.95
N GLY A 210 -0.21 14.02 -15.80
CA GLY A 210 -0.24 15.48 -15.67
C GLY A 210 1.11 15.95 -15.19
N SER A 211 1.78 16.72 -16.01
CA SER A 211 2.78 17.65 -15.56
C SER A 211 2.30 18.26 -14.25
N ALA A 212 3.09 18.11 -13.20
CA ALA A 212 2.88 18.91 -11.98
C ALA A 212 2.63 20.34 -12.47
N PRO A 213 1.63 21.06 -11.97
CA PRO A 213 1.40 22.42 -12.39
C PRO A 213 2.71 23.15 -12.17
N GLU A 214 3.32 23.66 -13.25
CA GLU A 214 4.42 24.63 -13.19
C GLU A 214 3.87 25.92 -12.58
N ARG A 215 3.61 25.88 -11.28
CA ARG A 215 3.45 27.09 -10.49
C ARG A 215 4.77 27.30 -9.76
N SER A 216 5.58 28.16 -10.33
CA SER A 216 6.75 28.71 -9.68
C SER A 216 6.33 29.20 -8.29
N VAL A 217 6.78 28.50 -7.27
CA VAL A 217 6.81 29.03 -5.90
C VAL A 217 7.97 30.02 -5.91
N ALA A 218 7.66 31.32 -5.95
CA ALA A 218 8.63 32.41 -5.82
C ALA A 218 9.23 32.41 -4.42
#